data_5bcdc32dee504611b178ce2eca370ee7
#
_entry.id   5bcdc32dee504611b178ce2eca370ee7
#
_cell.length_a   1.000
_cell.length_b   1.000
_cell.length_c   1.000
_cell.angle_alpha   90.00
_cell.angle_beta   90.00
_cell.angle_gamma   90.00
#
_symmetry.space_group_name_H-M   'P 1'
#
loop_
_entity.id
_entity.type
_entity.pdbx_description
1 polymer ?
#
loop_
_entity_poly.entity_id
_entity_poly.type
_entity_poly.pdbx_seq_one_letter_code
_entity_poly.pdbx_strand_id
1 'polypeptide(L)'
;MNFDFVYKICTKSEWNGAKENKIFKGTPLDLNDGFIHFSDINQVKQTLNKFYLNQPNLVLLKVDALKLQKLVWEQSSSGDMFPHLYSDFDIDCVVKEYSLDLKEDGNHKI
;
A
#
# COMPACT_ATOMS: atom_id res chain seq x y z
N MET A 1 -2.65 16.93 8.54
CA MET A 1 -3.72 16.45 7.67
C MET A 1 -4.13 15.05 8.14
N ASN A 2 -5.42 14.85 8.39
CA ASN A 2 -5.92 13.58 8.90
C ASN A 2 -6.62 12.82 7.79
N PHE A 3 -6.07 11.68 7.44
CA PHE A 3 -6.74 10.74 6.53
C PHE A 3 -7.29 9.59 7.36
N ASP A 4 -8.57 9.27 7.15
CA ASP A 4 -9.19 8.10 7.78
C ASP A 4 -8.70 6.80 7.17
N PHE A 5 -8.21 6.86 5.93
CA PHE A 5 -7.75 5.69 5.19
C PHE A 5 -6.39 5.95 4.56
N VAL A 6 -5.59 4.90 4.53
CA VAL A 6 -4.35 4.86 3.76
C VAL A 6 -4.40 3.64 2.82
N TYR A 7 -3.57 3.66 1.79
CA TYR A 7 -3.64 2.67 0.70
C TYR A 7 -2.33 1.95 0.53
N LYS A 8 -2.42 0.63 0.37
CA LYS A 8 -1.26 -0.23 0.14
C LYS A 8 -1.36 -0.88 -1.23
N ILE A 9 -0.29 -0.77 -2.01
CA ILE A 9 -0.15 -1.49 -3.28
C ILE A 9 0.72 -2.71 -3.02
N CYS A 10 0.25 -3.88 -3.43
CA CYS A 10 1.03 -5.10 -3.33
C CYS A 10 0.59 -6.08 -4.42
N THR A 11 1.32 -7.17 -4.56
CA THR A 11 0.92 -8.21 -5.50
C THR A 11 -0.24 -9.02 -4.94
N LYS A 12 -1.00 -9.65 -5.84
CA LYS A 12 -2.07 -10.58 -5.45
C LYS A 12 -1.52 -11.71 -4.57
N SER A 13 -0.33 -12.19 -4.89
CA SER A 13 0.35 -13.25 -4.13
C SER A 13 0.66 -12.80 -2.71
N GLU A 14 1.21 -11.59 -2.55
CA GLU A 14 1.51 -11.02 -1.23
C GLU A 14 0.25 -10.87 -0.39
N TRP A 15 -0.82 -10.37 -1.01
CA TRP A 15 -2.11 -10.22 -0.32
C TRP A 15 -2.71 -11.57 0.07
N ASN A 16 -2.64 -12.57 -0.82
CA ASN A 16 -3.13 -13.92 -0.52
C ASN A 16 -2.38 -14.54 0.65
N GLY A 17 -1.05 -14.36 0.71
CA GLY A 17 -0.25 -14.82 1.83
C GLY A 17 -0.64 -14.15 3.15
N ALA A 18 -0.88 -12.83 3.10
CA ALA A 18 -1.32 -12.08 4.28
C ALA A 18 -2.67 -12.59 4.77
N LYS A 19 -3.61 -12.89 3.87
CA LYS A 19 -4.93 -13.42 4.24
C LYS A 19 -4.81 -14.78 4.92
N GLU A 20 -3.92 -15.64 4.45
CA GLU A 20 -3.69 -16.94 5.08
C GLU A 20 -3.12 -16.79 6.50
N ASN A 21 -2.20 -15.86 6.68
CA ASN A 21 -1.56 -15.61 7.97
C ASN A 21 -2.38 -14.69 8.88
N LYS A 22 -3.43 -14.05 8.34
CA LYS A 22 -4.28 -13.06 9.03
C LYS A 22 -3.53 -11.81 9.47
N ILE A 23 -2.29 -11.64 9.02
CA ILE A 23 -1.43 -10.50 9.33
C ILE A 23 -0.67 -10.13 8.06
N PHE A 24 -0.60 -8.81 7.78
CA PHE A 24 0.25 -8.27 6.73
C PHE A 24 1.56 -7.79 7.35
N LYS A 25 2.65 -8.46 7.00
CA LYS A 25 3.98 -8.17 7.56
C LYS A 25 4.80 -7.21 6.72
N GLY A 26 4.42 -7.01 5.48
CA GLY A 26 5.13 -6.15 4.54
C GLY A 26 5.56 -6.91 3.29
N THR A 27 5.78 -6.13 2.22
CA THR A 27 6.40 -6.64 1.00
C THR A 27 7.91 -6.79 1.20
N PRO A 28 8.65 -7.42 0.27
CA PRO A 28 10.12 -7.46 0.39
C PRO A 28 10.75 -6.08 0.53
N LEU A 29 10.25 -5.07 -0.18
CA LEU A 29 10.73 -3.70 -0.05
C LEU A 29 10.44 -3.13 1.33
N ASP A 30 9.24 -3.37 1.87
CA ASP A 30 8.87 -2.93 3.22
C ASP A 30 9.83 -3.51 4.25
N LEU A 31 10.09 -4.80 4.16
CA LEU A 31 10.97 -5.50 5.10
C LEU A 31 12.41 -4.99 5.01
N ASN A 32 12.86 -4.69 3.80
CA ASN A 32 14.20 -4.13 3.57
C ASN A 32 14.32 -2.74 4.18
N ASP A 33 13.29 -1.90 4.06
CA ASP A 33 13.31 -0.51 4.51
C ASP A 33 12.95 -0.36 5.99
N GLY A 34 12.38 -1.39 6.61
CA GLY A 34 12.05 -1.38 8.03
C GLY A 34 10.69 -0.78 8.38
N PHE A 35 9.85 -0.53 7.40
CA PHE A 35 8.48 -0.02 7.60
C PHE A 35 7.62 -0.35 6.40
N ILE A 36 6.30 -0.43 6.61
CA ILE A 36 5.35 -0.66 5.53
C ILE A 36 5.02 0.67 4.85
N HIS A 37 5.18 0.72 3.52
CA HIS A 37 4.90 1.90 2.72
C HIS A 37 3.42 1.98 2.37
N PHE A 38 2.80 3.11 2.69
CA PHE A 38 1.43 3.42 2.29
C PHE A 38 1.40 4.70 1.45
N SER A 39 0.25 4.95 0.84
CA SER A 39 -0.05 6.20 0.13
C SER A 39 -1.40 6.72 0.62
N ASP A 40 -1.62 8.04 0.56
CA ASP A 40 -2.97 8.56 0.66
C ASP A 40 -3.67 8.41 -0.70
N ILE A 41 -4.98 8.70 -0.75
CA ILE A 41 -5.77 8.51 -1.98
C ILE A 41 -5.24 9.34 -3.15
N ASN A 42 -4.65 10.50 -2.88
CA ASN A 42 -4.12 11.38 -3.92
C ASN A 42 -2.75 10.95 -4.42
N GLN A 43 -2.06 10.10 -3.69
CA GLN A 43 -0.71 9.64 -4.02
C GLN A 43 -0.67 8.30 -4.74
N VAL A 44 -1.78 7.54 -4.73
CA VAL A 44 -1.81 6.17 -5.28
C VAL A 44 -1.38 6.14 -6.74
N LYS A 45 -1.95 7.01 -7.57
CA LYS A 45 -1.65 7.04 -9.02
C LYS A 45 -0.19 7.36 -9.27
N GLN A 46 0.37 8.32 -8.55
CA GLN A 46 1.77 8.72 -8.64
C GLN A 46 2.69 7.56 -8.26
N THR A 47 2.37 6.86 -7.18
CA THR A 47 3.14 5.71 -6.71
C THR A 47 3.12 4.58 -7.73
N LEU A 48 1.95 4.29 -8.32
CA LEU A 48 1.83 3.28 -9.37
C LEU A 48 2.70 3.63 -10.58
N ASN A 49 2.65 4.88 -11.03
CA ASN A 49 3.43 5.32 -12.20
C ASN A 49 4.92 5.28 -11.93
N LYS A 50 5.35 5.57 -10.72
CA LYS A 50 6.76 5.67 -10.38
C LYS A 50 7.40 4.29 -10.16
N PHE A 51 6.70 3.36 -9.51
CA PHE A 51 7.30 2.11 -9.05
C PHE A 51 6.73 0.85 -9.69
N TYR A 52 5.55 0.92 -10.31
CA TYR A 52 4.82 -0.27 -10.73
C TYR A 52 4.41 -0.26 -12.20
N LEU A 53 4.94 0.66 -12.99
CA LEU A 53 4.61 0.75 -14.41
C LEU A 53 4.81 -0.60 -15.10
N ASN A 54 3.85 -1.02 -15.90
CA ASN A 54 3.86 -2.31 -16.63
C ASN A 54 3.78 -3.56 -15.74
N GLN A 55 3.60 -3.41 -14.43
CA GLN A 55 3.55 -4.58 -13.55
C GLN A 55 2.13 -5.10 -13.40
N PRO A 56 1.85 -6.37 -13.76
CA PRO A 56 0.53 -6.98 -13.60
C PRO A 56 0.36 -7.58 -12.21
N ASN A 57 -0.85 -8.09 -11.95
CA ASN A 57 -1.18 -8.87 -10.75
C ASN A 57 -1.01 -8.09 -9.45
N LEU A 58 -1.42 -6.81 -9.48
CA LEU A 58 -1.41 -5.95 -8.31
C LEU A 58 -2.80 -5.79 -7.73
N VAL A 59 -2.85 -5.52 -6.42
CA VAL A 59 -4.06 -5.11 -5.72
C VAL A 59 -3.80 -3.82 -4.98
N LEU A 60 -4.87 -3.05 -4.81
CA LEU A 60 -4.88 -1.86 -3.98
C LEU A 60 -5.72 -2.16 -2.74
N LEU A 61 -5.14 -2.00 -1.57
CA LEU A 61 -5.80 -2.24 -0.29
C LEU A 61 -6.14 -0.90 0.35
N LYS A 62 -7.42 -0.71 0.65
CA LYS A 62 -7.89 0.43 1.42
C LYS A 62 -7.86 0.05 2.90
N VAL A 63 -7.07 0.73 3.68
CA VAL A 63 -6.78 0.37 5.07
C VAL A 63 -7.28 1.44 6.02
N ASP A 64 -7.95 1.02 7.08
CA ASP A 64 -8.45 1.91 8.12
C ASP A 64 -7.26 2.43 8.96
N ALA A 65 -6.88 3.68 8.72
CA ALA A 65 -5.74 4.28 9.40
C ALA A 65 -5.94 4.41 10.91
N LEU A 66 -7.18 4.51 11.36
CA LEU A 66 -7.49 4.65 12.78
C LEU A 66 -7.19 3.37 13.57
N LYS A 67 -7.09 2.24 12.89
CA LYS A 67 -6.74 0.95 13.51
C LYS A 67 -5.24 0.67 13.50
N LEU A 68 -4.45 1.53 12.87
CA LEU A 68 -3.00 1.36 12.77
C LEU A 68 -2.32 2.11 13.91
N GLN A 69 -1.43 1.44 14.64
CA GLN A 69 -0.86 2.00 15.88
C GLN A 69 0.39 2.82 15.68
N LYS A 70 1.27 2.42 14.78
CA LYS A 70 2.59 3.06 14.60
C LYS A 70 2.71 3.70 13.23
N LEU A 71 1.65 4.36 12.79
CA LEU A 71 1.61 5.05 11.51
C LEU A 71 2.20 6.44 11.66
N VAL A 72 3.24 6.74 10.88
CA VAL A 72 3.96 8.01 10.93
C VAL A 72 4.01 8.60 9.53
N TRP A 73 3.71 9.88 9.40
CA TRP A 73 3.86 10.59 8.13
C TRP A 73 5.29 11.13 8.05
N GLU A 74 6.02 10.69 7.01
CA GLU A 74 7.41 11.03 6.84
C GLU A 74 7.69 11.54 5.44
N GLN A 75 8.65 12.45 5.33
CA GLN A 75 9.03 13.03 4.05
C GLN A 75 9.82 12.03 3.22
N SER A 76 9.41 11.85 1.96
CA SER A 76 10.14 11.01 0.99
C SER A 76 11.22 11.83 0.29
N SER A 77 12.02 11.15 -0.55
CA SER A 77 13.04 11.81 -1.37
C SER A 77 12.47 12.85 -2.32
N SER A 78 11.19 12.73 -2.69
CA SER A 78 10.51 13.70 -3.55
C SER A 78 10.05 14.95 -2.80
N GLY A 79 10.12 14.95 -1.48
CA GLY A 79 9.64 16.04 -0.63
C GLY A 79 8.23 15.87 -0.12
N ASP A 80 7.47 14.94 -0.67
CA ASP A 80 6.10 14.67 -0.23
C ASP A 80 6.07 13.82 1.03
N MET A 81 5.03 14.03 1.85
CA MET A 81 4.82 13.24 3.06
C MET A 81 4.04 11.98 2.71
N PHE A 82 4.57 10.82 3.11
CA PHE A 82 3.92 9.53 2.93
C PHE A 82 3.70 8.85 4.27
N PRO A 83 2.60 8.09 4.42
CA PRO A 83 2.37 7.34 5.66
C PRO A 83 3.22 6.07 5.67
N HIS A 84 4.02 5.91 6.72
CA HIS A 84 4.85 4.74 6.95
C HIS A 84 4.41 4.05 8.24
N LEU A 85 4.24 2.73 8.19
CA LEU A 85 3.80 1.96 9.36
C LEU A 85 4.98 1.16 9.91
N TYR A 86 5.31 1.39 11.16
CA TYR A 86 6.41 0.71 11.85
C TYR A 86 5.97 -0.52 12.64
N SER A 87 5.01 -1.25 12.08
CA SER A 87 4.55 -2.52 12.61
C SER A 87 3.90 -3.32 11.49
N ASP A 88 3.62 -4.60 11.70
CA ASP A 88 2.68 -5.32 10.86
C ASP A 88 1.25 -4.86 11.19
N PHE A 89 0.26 -5.31 10.43
CA PHE A 89 -1.14 -5.00 10.75
C PHE A 89 -2.03 -6.20 10.46
N ASP A 90 -3.10 -6.27 11.23
CA ASP A 90 -4.13 -7.29 11.08
C ASP A 90 -4.87 -7.07 9.76
N ILE A 91 -5.17 -8.14 9.03
CA ILE A 91 -5.91 -8.03 7.76
C ILE A 91 -7.30 -7.41 7.95
N ASP A 92 -7.86 -7.47 9.16
CA ASP A 92 -9.14 -6.83 9.46
C ASP A 92 -9.08 -5.30 9.35
N CYS A 93 -7.89 -4.72 9.31
CA CYS A 93 -7.71 -3.29 9.04
C CYS A 93 -8.01 -2.94 7.58
N VAL A 94 -8.01 -3.93 6.68
CA VAL A 94 -8.33 -3.72 5.26
C VAL A 94 -9.84 -3.70 5.10
N VAL A 95 -10.37 -2.56 4.69
CA VAL A 95 -11.82 -2.39 4.53
C VAL A 95 -12.30 -2.70 3.12
N LYS A 96 -11.40 -2.63 2.14
CA LYS A 96 -11.73 -2.95 0.74
C LYS A 96 -10.47 -3.27 -0.03
N GLU A 97 -10.58 -4.17 -1.01
CA GLU A 97 -9.51 -4.46 -1.95
C GLU A 97 -9.98 -4.19 -3.38
N TYR A 98 -9.06 -3.72 -4.22
CA TYR A 98 -9.33 -3.42 -5.61
C TYR A 98 -8.29 -4.12 -6.48
N SER A 99 -8.74 -4.80 -7.54
CA SER A 99 -7.83 -5.34 -8.54
C SER A 99 -7.30 -4.18 -9.40
N LEU A 100 -5.99 -4.14 -9.63
CA LEU A 100 -5.36 -3.11 -10.44
C LEU A 100 -4.99 -3.69 -11.80
N ASP A 101 -5.92 -3.59 -12.76
CA ASP A 101 -5.71 -4.11 -14.10
C ASP A 101 -4.78 -3.20 -14.90
N LEU A 102 -3.88 -3.82 -15.67
CA LEU A 102 -3.00 -3.07 -16.59
C LEU A 102 -3.79 -2.60 -17.79
N LYS A 103 -3.54 -1.35 -18.18
CA LYS A 103 -3.98 -0.81 -19.47
C LYS A 103 -2.88 -1.02 -20.53
N GLU A 104 -3.21 -0.82 -21.80
CA GLU A 104 -2.28 -1.00 -22.91
C GLU A 104 -1.04 -0.11 -22.80
N ASP A 105 -1.17 1.07 -22.21
CA ASP A 105 -0.07 2.03 -22.04
C ASP A 105 0.85 1.70 -20.85
N GLY A 106 0.58 0.61 -20.13
CA GLY A 106 1.38 0.21 -18.97
C GLY A 106 0.94 0.81 -17.65
N ASN A 107 -0.04 1.71 -17.66
CA ASN A 107 -0.63 2.27 -16.45
C ASN A 107 -1.69 1.32 -15.89
N HIS A 108 -2.08 1.55 -14.65
CA HIS A 108 -3.07 0.73 -13.96
C HIS A 108 -4.43 1.41 -13.96
N LYS A 109 -5.46 0.59 -14.12
CA LYS A 109 -6.84 1.06 -14.04
C LYS A 109 -7.24 1.14 -12.57
N ILE A 110 -7.51 2.34 -12.13
CA ILE A 110 -7.92 2.58 -10.74
C ILE A 110 -9.42 2.86 -10.67
#